data_5f994f50c83ac3b408fb61fde371628f
#
_entry.id   5f994f50c83ac3b408fb61fde371628f
#
_cell.length_a   1.000
_cell.length_b   1.000
_cell.length_c   1.000
_cell.angle_alpha   90.00
_cell.angle_beta   90.00
_cell.angle_gamma   90.00
#
_symmetry.space_group_name_H-M   'P 1'
#
loop_
_entity.id
_entity.type
_entity.pdbx_description
1 polymer ?
#
loop_
_entity_poly.entity_id
_entity_poly.type
_entity_poly.pdbx_seq_one_letter_code
_entity_poly.pdbx_strand_id
1 'polypeptide(L)'
;EDPLPEQLAAEPVGAERLQIVVAPGHPWFGQERLEPRQLLSSVWVLRERGSGARQMFADGLAKLAISLDSLPVSLVLNSSEMVKSVVLHGGGAAALPESMVRHEIALQLLWPVAVDDLTMEQSILMIRHPQRHQSVVISAFEEGIGQPSQN
;
A
#
# COMPACT_ATOMS: atom_id res chain seq x y z
N GLU A 1 -8.95 31.06 -7.04
CA GLU A 1 -8.28 30.98 -5.97
C GLU A 1 -6.99 30.25 -6.12
N ASP A 2 -6.12 30.55 -5.36
CA ASP A 2 -4.78 30.12 -5.49
C ASP A 2 -4.63 28.80 -4.80
N PRO A 3 -4.49 27.73 -5.50
CA PRO A 3 -4.44 26.44 -4.82
C PRO A 3 -3.27 26.36 -3.87
N LEU A 4 -2.15 26.97 -4.21
CA LEU A 4 -1.00 26.97 -3.34
C LEU A 4 -0.48 28.37 -3.20
N PRO A 5 -0.22 28.80 -1.99
CA PRO A 5 0.36 30.12 -1.81
C PRO A 5 1.70 30.17 -2.51
N GLU A 6 2.12 31.35 -2.80
CA GLU A 6 3.40 31.48 -3.43
C GLU A 6 4.52 30.99 -2.55
N GLN A 7 4.31 30.93 -1.24
CA GLN A 7 5.34 30.42 -0.36
C GLN A 7 5.47 28.92 -0.40
N LEU A 8 4.51 28.22 -1.03
CA LEU A 8 4.55 26.77 -1.10
C LEU A 8 4.63 26.33 -2.54
N ALA A 9 5.44 25.34 -2.78
CA ALA A 9 5.52 24.72 -4.09
C ALA A 9 5.44 23.21 -3.87
N ALA A 10 4.66 22.55 -4.68
CA ALA A 10 4.51 21.10 -4.60
C ALA A 10 5.04 20.50 -5.88
N GLU A 11 5.88 19.49 -5.75
CA GLU A 11 6.38 18.80 -6.92
C GLU A 11 6.43 17.32 -6.65
N PRO A 12 6.15 16.50 -7.66
CA PRO A 12 6.18 15.06 -7.47
C PRO A 12 7.61 14.60 -7.29
N VAL A 13 7.83 13.75 -6.30
CA VAL A 13 9.16 13.20 -6.05
C VAL A 13 9.16 11.70 -6.20
N GLY A 14 8.02 11.08 -6.51
CA GLY A 14 7.98 9.64 -6.70
C GLY A 14 6.60 9.11 -6.46
N ALA A 15 6.54 7.82 -6.31
CA ALA A 15 5.28 7.13 -6.04
C ALA A 15 5.55 6.03 -5.04
N GLU A 16 4.59 5.81 -4.17
CA GLU A 16 4.64 4.68 -3.26
C GLU A 16 3.68 3.63 -3.76
N ARG A 17 4.11 2.38 -3.72
CA ARG A 17 3.31 1.27 -4.21
C ARG A 17 3.26 0.21 -3.15
N LEU A 18 2.09 -0.38 -2.98
CA LEU A 18 1.96 -1.53 -2.12
C LEU A 18 2.12 -2.80 -2.91
N GLN A 19 2.64 -3.81 -2.26
CA GLN A 19 2.83 -5.11 -2.84
C GLN A 19 2.24 -6.15 -1.90
N ILE A 20 1.39 -7.02 -2.43
CA ILE A 20 0.90 -8.13 -1.65
C ILE A 20 2.01 -9.17 -1.59
N VAL A 21 2.31 -9.66 -0.41
CA VAL A 21 3.40 -10.62 -0.21
C VAL A 21 2.95 -11.77 0.66
N VAL A 22 3.55 -12.92 0.43
CA VAL A 22 3.35 -14.13 1.22
C VAL A 22 4.70 -14.81 1.39
N ALA A 23 4.82 -15.63 2.42
CA ALA A 23 6.06 -16.36 2.68
C ALA A 23 6.00 -17.75 2.05
N PRO A 24 7.15 -18.44 1.97
CA PRO A 24 7.16 -19.82 1.47
C PRO A 24 6.21 -20.69 2.29
N GLY A 25 5.53 -21.58 1.62
CA GLY A 25 4.53 -22.44 2.26
C GLY A 25 3.12 -21.93 2.07
N HIS A 26 2.94 -20.67 1.71
CA HIS A 26 1.61 -20.16 1.42
C HIS A 26 1.19 -20.65 0.04
N PRO A 27 -0.11 -20.95 -0.16
CA PRO A 27 -0.58 -21.45 -1.46
C PRO A 27 -0.27 -20.53 -2.63
N TRP A 28 -0.13 -19.22 -2.40
CA TRP A 28 0.14 -18.27 -3.48
C TRP A 28 1.63 -18.13 -3.80
N PHE A 29 2.49 -18.72 -3.00
CA PHE A 29 3.92 -18.58 -3.25
C PHE A 29 4.26 -19.27 -4.56
N GLY A 30 4.87 -18.53 -5.47
CA GLY A 30 5.24 -19.06 -6.77
C GLY A 30 4.19 -18.94 -7.85
N GLN A 31 2.99 -18.47 -7.51
CA GLN A 31 1.96 -18.28 -8.53
C GLN A 31 2.17 -16.96 -9.22
N GLU A 32 1.98 -16.94 -10.54
CA GLU A 32 2.24 -15.74 -11.30
C GLU A 32 1.17 -14.69 -11.10
N ARG A 33 -0.08 -15.12 -10.99
CA ARG A 33 -1.18 -14.17 -10.98
C ARG A 33 -2.42 -14.79 -10.37
N LEU A 34 -3.15 -14.00 -9.62
CA LEU A 34 -4.40 -14.43 -9.01
C LEU A 34 -5.55 -13.64 -9.58
N GLU A 35 -6.73 -14.24 -9.53
CA GLU A 35 -7.96 -13.51 -9.78
C GLU A 35 -8.37 -12.82 -8.49
N PRO A 36 -9.08 -11.68 -8.60
CA PRO A 36 -9.41 -10.91 -7.42
C PRO A 36 -10.10 -11.68 -6.31
N ARG A 37 -11.04 -12.55 -6.65
CA ARG A 37 -11.78 -13.22 -5.59
C ARG A 37 -10.95 -14.24 -4.85
N GLN A 38 -9.81 -14.64 -5.38
CA GLN A 38 -8.93 -15.53 -4.65
C GLN A 38 -8.38 -14.88 -3.39
N LEU A 39 -8.42 -13.56 -3.33
CA LEU A 39 -7.96 -12.85 -2.15
C LEU A 39 -8.76 -13.22 -0.91
N LEU A 40 -10.00 -13.65 -1.09
CA LEU A 40 -10.84 -14.04 0.03
C LEU A 40 -10.46 -15.37 0.63
N SER A 41 -9.58 -16.11 -0.02
CA SER A 41 -9.25 -17.46 0.42
C SER A 41 -8.05 -17.49 1.35
N SER A 42 -7.45 -16.37 1.67
CA SER A 42 -6.30 -16.33 2.55
C SER A 42 -6.61 -15.53 3.80
N VAL A 43 -5.84 -15.82 4.84
CA VAL A 43 -5.84 -15.01 6.04
C VAL A 43 -4.94 -13.84 5.83
N TRP A 44 -5.30 -12.69 6.38
CA TRP A 44 -4.60 -11.43 6.16
C TRP A 44 -4.11 -10.83 7.46
N VAL A 45 -2.97 -10.15 7.37
CA VAL A 45 -2.43 -9.35 8.45
C VAL A 45 -2.54 -7.91 7.99
N LEU A 46 -3.18 -7.08 8.79
CA LEU A 46 -3.46 -5.70 8.38
C LEU A 46 -2.83 -4.71 9.33
N ARG A 47 -2.59 -3.51 8.82
CA ARG A 47 -2.27 -2.37 9.65
C ARG A 47 -3.54 -1.89 10.34
N GLU A 48 -3.34 -1.07 11.34
CA GLU A 48 -4.46 -0.51 12.09
C GLU A 48 -5.26 0.47 11.24
N ARG A 49 -6.50 0.72 11.65
CA ARG A 49 -7.33 1.72 11.01
C ARG A 49 -6.62 3.06 11.11
N GLY A 50 -6.71 3.85 10.07
CA GLY A 50 -6.03 5.13 10.01
C GLY A 50 -4.66 5.07 9.35
N SER A 51 -4.13 3.88 9.11
CA SER A 51 -2.87 3.74 8.41
C SER A 51 -3.05 4.08 6.94
N GLY A 52 -2.10 4.80 6.38
CA GLY A 52 -2.13 5.10 4.95
C GLY A 52 -2.05 3.85 4.10
N ALA A 53 -1.21 2.91 4.51
CA ALA A 53 -1.08 1.66 3.75
C ALA A 53 -2.38 0.87 3.78
N ARG A 54 -3.05 0.83 4.92
CA ARG A 54 -4.32 0.12 5.00
C ARG A 54 -5.35 0.79 4.09
N GLN A 55 -5.37 2.12 4.06
CA GLN A 55 -6.32 2.84 3.23
C GLN A 55 -6.03 2.59 1.74
N MET A 56 -4.77 2.57 1.36
CA MET A 56 -4.41 2.27 -0.04
C MET A 56 -4.89 0.88 -0.43
N PHE A 57 -4.74 -0.08 0.47
CA PHE A 57 -5.20 -1.43 0.20
C PHE A 57 -6.72 -1.47 0.06
N ALA A 58 -7.42 -0.83 0.99
CA ALA A 58 -8.88 -0.77 0.94
C ALA A 58 -9.37 -0.12 -0.34
N ASP A 59 -8.72 0.96 -0.75
CA ASP A 59 -9.12 1.67 -1.97
C ASP A 59 -8.86 0.83 -3.21
N GLY A 60 -7.75 0.12 -3.25
CA GLY A 60 -7.47 -0.76 -4.37
C GLY A 60 -8.48 -1.88 -4.48
N LEU A 61 -8.83 -2.48 -3.35
CA LEU A 61 -9.82 -3.54 -3.34
C LEU A 61 -11.20 -3.02 -3.73
N ALA A 62 -11.54 -1.80 -3.32
CA ALA A 62 -12.84 -1.25 -3.63
C ALA A 62 -13.05 -1.12 -5.14
N LYS A 63 -11.99 -0.85 -5.88
CA LYS A 63 -12.10 -0.77 -7.34
C LYS A 63 -12.42 -2.13 -7.96
N LEU A 64 -12.19 -3.19 -7.23
CA LEU A 64 -12.54 -4.54 -7.66
C LEU A 64 -13.83 -5.02 -7.01
N ALA A 65 -14.55 -4.10 -6.37
CA ALA A 65 -15.80 -4.42 -5.68
C ALA A 65 -15.59 -5.38 -4.52
N ILE A 66 -14.43 -5.33 -3.88
CA ILE A 66 -14.12 -6.14 -2.73
C ILE A 66 -14.01 -5.21 -1.52
N SER A 67 -14.73 -5.53 -0.45
CA SER A 67 -14.62 -4.77 0.78
C SER A 67 -13.50 -5.35 1.62
N LEU A 68 -12.69 -4.49 2.20
CA LEU A 68 -11.64 -4.94 3.10
C LEU A 68 -12.21 -5.76 4.24
N ASP A 69 -13.42 -5.41 4.68
CA ASP A 69 -14.06 -6.11 5.79
C ASP A 69 -14.42 -7.55 5.44
N SER A 70 -14.44 -7.89 4.17
CA SER A 70 -14.79 -9.27 3.77
C SER A 70 -13.59 -10.21 3.82
N LEU A 71 -12.40 -9.69 4.03
CA LEU A 71 -11.21 -10.53 4.10
C LEU A 71 -11.08 -11.18 5.49
N PRO A 72 -10.69 -12.44 5.56
CA PRO A 72 -10.38 -13.03 6.86
C PRO A 72 -9.12 -12.39 7.41
N VAL A 73 -9.18 -11.84 8.61
CA VAL A 73 -8.06 -11.13 9.21
C VAL A 73 -7.65 -11.84 10.49
N SER A 74 -6.37 -12.19 10.60
CA SER A 74 -5.85 -12.83 11.79
C SER A 74 -5.29 -11.83 12.79
N LEU A 75 -4.65 -10.78 12.31
CA LEU A 75 -4.00 -9.81 13.17
C LEU A 75 -4.10 -8.42 12.59
N VAL A 76 -4.21 -7.45 13.49
CA VAL A 76 -4.15 -6.03 13.14
C VAL A 76 -3.01 -5.45 13.95
N LEU A 77 -2.03 -4.86 13.28
CA LEU A 77 -0.81 -4.39 13.92
C LEU A 77 -0.60 -2.92 13.58
N ASN A 78 0.19 -2.26 14.42
CA ASN A 78 0.34 -0.82 14.26
C ASN A 78 1.69 -0.40 13.65
N SER A 79 2.35 -1.31 12.98
CA SER A 79 3.56 -0.94 12.25
C SER A 79 3.75 -1.90 11.08
N SER A 80 4.24 -1.36 9.97
CA SER A 80 4.50 -2.18 8.79
C SER A 80 5.63 -3.18 9.05
N GLU A 81 6.58 -2.82 9.90
CA GLU A 81 7.65 -3.76 10.22
C GLU A 81 7.10 -4.97 10.97
N MET A 82 6.16 -4.76 11.87
CA MET A 82 5.56 -5.88 12.58
C MET A 82 4.75 -6.75 11.63
N VAL A 83 4.01 -6.11 10.71
CA VAL A 83 3.26 -6.86 9.71
C VAL A 83 4.21 -7.74 8.89
N LYS A 84 5.32 -7.15 8.44
CA LYS A 84 6.30 -7.90 7.65
C LYS A 84 6.84 -9.08 8.43
N SER A 85 7.15 -8.88 9.70
CA SER A 85 7.67 -9.96 10.52
C SER A 85 6.69 -11.10 10.64
N VAL A 86 5.41 -10.80 10.84
CA VAL A 86 4.40 -11.85 10.95
C VAL A 86 4.26 -12.61 9.65
N VAL A 87 4.26 -11.90 8.51
CA VAL A 87 4.16 -12.55 7.22
C VAL A 87 5.36 -13.45 6.96
N LEU A 88 6.56 -12.98 7.30
CA LEU A 88 7.77 -13.79 7.12
C LEU A 88 7.70 -15.10 7.90
N HIS A 89 6.97 -15.10 9.00
CA HIS A 89 6.80 -16.31 9.80
C HIS A 89 5.55 -17.10 9.44
N GLY A 90 4.94 -16.78 8.31
CA GLY A 90 3.82 -17.58 7.83
C GLY A 90 2.47 -17.18 8.36
N GLY A 91 2.32 -15.96 8.88
CA GLY A 91 1.07 -15.55 9.50
C GLY A 91 -0.02 -15.12 8.55
N GLY A 92 0.20 -15.18 7.24
CA GLY A 92 -0.83 -14.83 6.28
C GLY A 92 -0.27 -13.94 5.19
N ALA A 93 -1.16 -13.31 4.44
CA ALA A 93 -0.80 -12.38 3.38
C ALA A 93 -0.91 -10.97 3.91
N ALA A 94 -0.19 -10.06 3.29
CA ALA A 94 -0.29 -8.65 3.65
C ALA A 94 0.08 -7.79 2.46
N ALA A 95 -0.42 -6.55 2.45
CA ALA A 95 -0.05 -5.54 1.48
C ALA A 95 0.92 -4.58 2.18
N LEU A 96 2.14 -4.51 1.69
CA LEU A 96 3.20 -3.73 2.31
C LEU A 96 3.85 -2.83 1.28
N PRO A 97 4.43 -1.70 1.71
CA PRO A 97 5.17 -0.85 0.78
C PRO A 97 6.24 -1.65 0.06
N GLU A 98 6.30 -1.47 -1.24
CA GLU A 98 7.22 -2.22 -2.06
C GLU A 98 8.66 -2.04 -1.60
N SER A 99 9.00 -0.83 -1.17
CA SER A 99 10.36 -0.56 -0.72
C SER A 99 10.73 -1.35 0.52
N MET A 100 9.76 -1.75 1.32
CA MET A 100 10.03 -2.49 2.54
C MET A 100 10.26 -3.97 2.31
N VAL A 101 9.81 -4.50 1.20
CA VAL A 101 9.88 -5.94 0.96
C VAL A 101 10.80 -6.29 -0.20
N ARG A 102 11.40 -5.29 -0.82
CA ARG A 102 12.21 -5.51 -2.00
C ARG A 102 13.35 -6.50 -1.75
N HIS A 103 14.02 -6.35 -0.63
CA HIS A 103 15.16 -7.20 -0.30
C HIS A 103 14.73 -8.64 -0.05
N GLU A 104 13.64 -8.82 0.69
CA GLU A 104 13.14 -10.15 0.98
C GLU A 104 12.62 -10.84 -0.26
N ILE A 105 12.04 -10.07 -1.19
CA ILE A 105 11.61 -10.66 -2.45
C ILE A 105 12.82 -11.13 -3.25
N ALA A 106 13.87 -10.32 -3.28
CA ALA A 106 15.08 -10.70 -4.02
C ALA A 106 15.69 -11.98 -3.46
N LEU A 107 15.59 -12.19 -2.17
CA LEU A 107 16.10 -13.39 -1.52
C LEU A 107 15.11 -14.54 -1.50
N GLN A 108 13.93 -14.33 -2.07
CA GLN A 108 12.87 -15.35 -2.12
C GLN A 108 12.37 -15.75 -0.74
N LEU A 109 12.49 -14.84 0.21
CA LEU A 109 11.87 -15.00 1.52
C LEU A 109 10.43 -14.54 1.51
N LEU A 110 10.06 -13.73 0.52
CA LEU A 110 8.70 -13.30 0.27
C LEU A 110 8.43 -13.40 -1.21
N TRP A 111 7.19 -13.65 -1.56
CA TRP A 111 6.77 -13.74 -2.96
C TRP A 111 5.80 -12.60 -3.25
N PRO A 112 6.06 -11.81 -4.29
CA PRO A 112 5.14 -10.73 -4.67
C PRO A 112 3.97 -11.32 -5.44
N VAL A 113 2.78 -11.10 -4.93
CA VAL A 113 1.58 -11.65 -5.52
C VAL A 113 0.97 -10.61 -6.44
N ALA A 114 0.78 -10.96 -7.70
CA ALA A 114 0.13 -10.10 -8.66
C ALA A 114 -1.33 -10.51 -8.76
N VAL A 115 -2.22 -9.52 -8.79
CA VAL A 115 -3.65 -9.77 -8.84
C VAL A 115 -4.20 -9.00 -10.02
N ASP A 116 -5.06 -9.65 -10.81
CA ASP A 116 -5.64 -9.00 -11.98
C ASP A 116 -6.34 -7.72 -11.60
N ASP A 117 -6.03 -6.66 -12.33
CA ASP A 117 -6.70 -5.37 -12.19
C ASP A 117 -6.53 -4.68 -10.85
N LEU A 118 -5.63 -5.15 -10.02
CA LEU A 118 -5.37 -4.52 -8.73
C LEU A 118 -4.13 -3.65 -8.84
N THR A 119 -4.30 -2.36 -8.58
CA THR A 119 -3.19 -1.44 -8.47
C THR A 119 -3.33 -0.67 -7.17
N MET A 120 -2.21 -0.49 -6.49
CA MET A 120 -2.19 0.21 -5.20
C MET A 120 -1.00 1.14 -5.22
N GLU A 121 -1.23 2.35 -5.70
CA GLU A 121 -0.14 3.28 -5.91
C GLU A 121 -0.57 4.65 -5.45
N GLN A 122 0.36 5.38 -4.89
CA GLN A 122 0.10 6.69 -4.36
C GLN A 122 1.27 7.57 -4.74
N SER A 123 0.98 8.77 -5.24
CA SER A 123 2.04 9.72 -5.55
C SER A 123 2.57 10.34 -4.27
N ILE A 124 3.85 10.65 -4.26
CA ILE A 124 4.49 11.33 -3.17
C ILE A 124 4.86 12.71 -3.64
N LEU A 125 4.41 13.71 -2.93
CA LEU A 125 4.69 15.09 -3.25
C LEU A 125 5.59 15.68 -2.20
N MET A 126 6.53 16.50 -2.63
CA MET A 126 7.33 17.27 -1.70
C MET A 126 6.81 18.70 -1.73
N ILE A 127 6.48 19.23 -0.57
CA ILE A 127 6.03 20.60 -0.44
C ILE A 127 7.14 21.37 0.22
N ARG A 128 7.56 22.46 -0.44
CA ARG A 128 8.67 23.25 0.01
C ARG A 128 8.16 24.60 0.43
N HIS A 129 8.58 25.01 1.62
CA HIS A 129 8.19 26.32 2.13
C HIS A 129 9.44 27.20 2.14
N PRO A 130 9.58 28.11 1.21
CA PRO A 130 10.85 28.83 1.05
C PRO A 130 11.30 29.57 2.30
N GLN A 131 10.37 30.15 3.03
CA GLN A 131 10.74 30.97 4.18
C GLN A 131 11.28 30.15 5.32
N ARG A 132 10.95 28.88 5.37
CA ARG A 132 11.44 28.02 6.43
C ARG A 132 12.58 27.14 5.97
N HIS A 133 12.84 27.10 4.70
CA HIS A 133 13.85 26.19 4.16
C HIS A 133 13.59 24.76 4.58
N GLN A 134 12.31 24.40 4.67
CA GLN A 134 11.91 23.08 5.08
C GLN A 134 11.08 22.44 4.01
N SER A 135 11.09 21.13 4.00
CA SER A 135 10.30 20.36 3.06
C SER A 135 9.46 19.37 3.82
N VAL A 136 8.26 19.16 3.31
CA VAL A 136 7.35 18.19 3.86
C VAL A 136 6.97 17.24 2.75
N VAL A 137 7.03 15.95 3.03
CA VAL A 137 6.65 14.94 2.05
C VAL A 137 5.25 14.48 2.36
N ILE A 138 4.38 14.54 1.37
CA ILE A 138 2.98 14.17 1.53
C ILE A 138 2.66 13.10 0.52
N SER A 139 1.94 12.07 0.98
CA SER A 139 1.42 11.05 0.07
C SER A 139 0.03 11.45 -0.39
N ALA A 140 -0.25 11.23 -1.65
CA ALA A 140 -1.56 11.52 -2.19
C ALA A 140 -1.92 10.47 -3.21
N PHE A 141 -3.22 10.15 -3.29
CA PHE A 141 -3.64 9.19 -4.28
C PHE A 141 -3.47 9.78 -5.66
N GLU A 142 -3.00 8.94 -6.57
CA GLU A 142 -2.71 9.41 -7.88
C GLU A 142 -3.90 10.06 -8.53
N GLU A 143 -5.04 9.44 -8.41
CA GLU A 143 -6.21 9.97 -9.05
C GLU A 143 -6.75 11.17 -8.31
N GLY A 144 -6.29 11.48 -7.12
CA GLY A 144 -6.76 12.64 -6.40
C GLY A 144 -5.93 13.88 -6.63
N ILE A 145 -4.79 13.76 -7.31
CA ILE A 145 -3.92 14.89 -7.42
C ILE A 145 -4.50 15.97 -8.28
N GLY A 146 -5.07 15.62 -9.38
CA GLY A 146 -5.70 16.58 -10.25
C GLY A 146 -7.15 16.74 -9.99
N GLN A 147 -7.68 16.18 -8.91
CA GLN A 147 -9.08 16.25 -8.63
C GLN A 147 -9.23 16.82 -7.29
N PRO A 148 -9.39 18.06 -7.18
CA PRO A 148 -9.62 18.66 -5.89
C PRO A 148 -10.80 17.99 -5.28
N SER A 149 -10.88 18.07 -4.03
CA SER A 149 -11.86 17.42 -3.32
C SER A 149 -13.19 17.65 -3.92
N GLN A 150 -13.91 16.66 -4.08
CA GLN A 150 -15.15 16.79 -4.58
C GLN A 150 -16.07 17.08 -3.57
N ASN A 151 -15.98 17.19 -2.74
CA ASN A 151 -16.91 17.60 -1.89
C ASN A 151 -17.23 17.71 -1.32
#